data_41d2ecf819708147e86aa4eb18ef9ae4
#
_entry.id   41d2ecf819708147e86aa4eb18ef9ae4
#
_cell.length_a   1.000
_cell.length_b   1.000
_cell.length_c   1.000
_cell.angle_alpha   90.00
_cell.angle_beta   90.00
_cell.angle_gamma   90.00
#
_symmetry.space_group_name_H-M   'P 1'
#
loop_
_entity.id
_entity.type
_entity.pdbx_description
1 polymer ?
#
loop_
_entity_poly.entity_id
_entity_poly.type
_entity_poly.pdbx_seq_one_letter_code
_entity_poly.pdbx_strand_id
1 'polypeptide(L)'
;MKYSCATLWHKLPDGNYKRILFDRVLITKKRGARIGGSVMDREDSMRVRIYLPYKTDISIGDMLLDGYEVSLLPTPDAHIIKEIKENFSTSANLRHYNIMCV
;
A
#
# COMPACT_ATOMS: atom_id res chain seq x y z
N MET A 1 19.78 -4.16 2.55
CA MET A 1 18.46 -3.52 2.49
C MET A 1 17.49 -4.31 3.35
N LYS A 2 16.75 -3.63 4.19
CA LYS A 2 15.85 -4.29 5.13
C LYS A 2 14.41 -4.11 4.68
N TYR A 3 13.71 -5.22 4.48
CA TYR A 3 12.31 -5.19 4.08
C TYR A 3 11.39 -5.03 5.30
N SER A 4 10.29 -4.32 5.08
CA SER A 4 9.20 -4.22 6.03
C SER A 4 8.09 -5.19 5.65
N CYS A 5 6.99 -5.15 6.39
CA CYS A 5 5.79 -5.91 6.10
C CYS A 5 4.60 -4.96 5.91
N ALA A 6 3.56 -5.44 5.24
CA ALA A 6 2.35 -4.67 5.02
C ALA A 6 1.14 -5.60 4.95
N THR A 7 -0.02 -5.04 5.25
CA THR A 7 -1.30 -5.73 5.16
C THR A 7 -2.19 -5.04 4.15
N LEU A 8 -2.72 -5.80 3.20
CA LEU A 8 -3.64 -5.31 2.18
C LEU A 8 -5.03 -5.87 2.45
N TRP A 9 -6.04 -5.02 2.36
CA TRP A 9 -7.43 -5.43 2.31
C TRP A 9 -7.98 -5.13 0.92
N HIS A 10 -8.09 -6.18 0.12
CA HIS A 10 -8.65 -6.09 -1.23
C HIS A 10 -10.16 -6.26 -1.16
N LYS A 11 -10.89 -5.27 -1.66
CA LYS A 11 -12.35 -5.29 -1.63
C LYS A 11 -12.90 -6.24 -2.69
N LEU A 12 -13.72 -7.18 -2.25
CA LEU A 12 -14.37 -8.14 -3.13
C LEU A 12 -15.72 -7.59 -3.64
N PRO A 13 -16.24 -8.14 -4.75
CA PRO A 13 -17.52 -7.66 -5.30
C PRO A 13 -18.71 -7.75 -4.35
N ASP A 14 -18.68 -8.69 -3.40
CA ASP A 14 -19.74 -8.87 -2.41
C ASP A 14 -19.65 -7.91 -1.21
N GLY A 15 -18.66 -7.01 -1.21
CA GLY A 15 -18.43 -6.06 -0.14
C GLY A 15 -17.50 -6.54 0.97
N ASN A 16 -17.13 -7.81 0.96
CA ASN A 16 -16.15 -8.34 1.90
C ASN A 16 -14.73 -7.96 1.46
N TYR A 17 -13.77 -8.22 2.33
CA TYR A 17 -12.36 -7.97 2.05
C TYR A 17 -11.56 -9.26 2.06
N LYS A 18 -10.59 -9.33 1.16
CA LYS A 18 -9.57 -10.36 1.16
C LYS A 18 -8.30 -9.74 1.76
N ARG A 19 -7.86 -10.28 2.90
CA ARG A 19 -6.64 -9.80 3.56
C ARG A 19 -5.44 -10.55 3.03
N ILE A 20 -4.42 -9.79 2.60
CA ILE A 20 -3.18 -10.34 2.07
C ILE A 20 -2.03 -9.72 2.85
N LEU A 21 -1.11 -10.55 3.31
CA LEU A 21 0.07 -10.12 4.04
C LEU A 21 1.30 -10.16 3.12
N PHE A 22 2.09 -9.08 3.14
CA PHE A 22 3.32 -9.00 2.36
C PHE A 22 4.50 -8.83 3.32
N ASP A 23 5.59 -9.53 3.06
CA ASP A 23 6.79 -9.51 3.90
C ASP A 23 8.02 -8.96 3.19
N ARG A 24 7.90 -8.56 1.92
CA ARG A 24 8.99 -7.96 1.15
C ARG A 24 8.53 -6.64 0.59
N VAL A 25 8.44 -5.62 1.44
CA VAL A 25 7.99 -4.30 1.05
C VAL A 25 8.99 -3.24 1.48
N LEU A 26 9.06 -2.17 0.70
CA LEU A 26 9.79 -0.96 1.04
C LEU A 26 8.79 0.16 1.16
N ILE A 27 8.74 0.80 2.32
CA ILE A 27 7.74 1.81 2.62
C ILE A 27 8.42 3.14 2.86
N THR A 28 7.93 4.18 2.17
CA THR A 28 8.35 5.55 2.37
C THR A 28 7.13 6.39 2.68
N LYS A 29 7.12 7.02 3.83
CA LYS A 29 6.03 7.90 4.25
C LYS A 29 6.45 9.34 4.06
N LYS A 30 5.53 10.15 3.53
CA LYS A 30 5.74 11.57 3.32
C LYS A 30 4.56 12.31 3.92
N ARG A 31 4.86 13.23 4.84
CA ARG A 31 3.85 14.10 5.41
C ARG A 31 3.68 15.33 4.54
N GLY A 32 2.44 15.76 4.37
CA GLY A 32 2.14 17.01 3.72
C GLY A 32 2.79 18.16 4.48
N ALA A 33 3.44 19.06 3.75
CA ALA A 33 4.10 20.21 4.36
C ALA A 33 3.11 21.32 4.63
N ARG A 34 3.26 21.97 5.79
CA ARG A 34 2.55 23.21 6.08
C ARG A 34 3.53 24.36 5.88
N ILE A 35 3.16 25.30 5.04
CA ILE A 35 4.01 26.44 4.73
C ILE A 35 3.28 27.72 5.13
N GLY A 36 3.98 28.59 5.87
CA GLY A 36 3.52 29.95 6.14
C GLY A 36 2.24 30.06 6.95
N GLY A 37 1.90 29.10 7.77
CA GLY A 37 0.71 29.14 8.60
C GLY A 37 -0.60 28.97 7.84
N SER A 38 -0.56 28.79 6.55
CA SER A 38 -1.76 28.48 5.77
C SER A 38 -2.30 27.15 6.18
N VAL A 39 -3.63 27.08 6.30
CA VAL A 39 -4.30 25.81 6.47
C VAL A 39 -4.33 25.14 5.10
N MET A 40 -3.28 24.40 4.81
CA MET A 40 -3.26 23.56 3.63
C MET A 40 -3.77 22.20 4.02
N ASP A 41 -4.52 21.59 3.13
CA ASP A 41 -4.87 20.20 3.28
C ASP A 41 -3.59 19.40 3.36
N ARG A 42 -3.40 18.73 4.48
CA ARG A 42 -2.26 17.88 4.69
C ARG A 42 -2.62 16.50 4.19
N GLU A 43 -2.13 16.19 3.02
CA GLU A 43 -2.19 14.82 2.54
C GLU A 43 -0.90 14.13 2.95
N ASP A 44 -1.01 13.25 3.93
CA ASP A 44 0.06 12.33 4.21
C ASP A 44 0.01 11.26 3.13
N SER A 45 1.13 11.03 2.48
CA SER A 45 1.22 10.02 1.44
C SER A 45 2.18 8.92 1.86
N MET A 46 1.91 7.72 1.36
CA MET A 46 2.75 6.57 1.60
C MET A 46 3.04 5.92 0.26
N ARG A 47 4.32 5.72 -0.03
CA ARG A 47 4.76 4.98 -1.21
C ARG A 47 5.23 3.62 -0.76
N VAL A 48 4.74 2.59 -1.44
CA VAL A 48 5.03 1.21 -1.08
C VAL A 48 5.49 0.48 -2.33
N ARG A 49 6.62 -0.20 -2.21
CA ARG A 49 7.08 -1.12 -3.23
C ARG A 49 6.93 -2.53 -2.69
N ILE A 50 6.10 -3.33 -3.34
CA ILE A 50 5.83 -4.70 -2.93
C ILE A 50 6.48 -5.65 -3.91
N TYR A 51 7.42 -6.46 -3.44
CA TYR A 51 8.12 -7.44 -4.26
C TYR A 51 7.39 -8.77 -4.23
N LEU A 52 6.96 -9.22 -5.38
CA LEU A 52 6.26 -10.49 -5.57
C LEU A 52 6.68 -11.12 -6.89
N PRO A 53 6.88 -12.44 -6.94
CA PRO A 53 7.20 -13.11 -8.21
C PRO A 53 6.01 -13.19 -9.16
N TYR A 54 4.78 -13.13 -8.63
CA TYR A 54 3.55 -13.23 -9.41
C TYR A 54 2.59 -12.11 -9.01
N LYS A 55 1.71 -11.74 -9.95
CA LYS A 55 0.67 -10.75 -9.68
C LYS A 55 -0.33 -11.27 -8.65
N THR A 56 -0.88 -10.36 -7.88
CA THR A 56 -1.90 -10.66 -6.87
C THR A 56 -3.10 -9.74 -7.05
N ASP A 57 -4.16 -10.01 -6.30
CA ASP A 57 -5.35 -9.16 -6.31
C ASP A 57 -5.04 -7.86 -5.59
N ILE A 58 -4.99 -6.77 -6.35
CA ILE A 58 -4.77 -5.44 -5.81
C ILE A 58 -5.41 -4.44 -6.75
N SER A 59 -6.14 -3.48 -6.19
CA SER A 59 -6.88 -2.49 -6.98
C SER A 59 -6.84 -1.12 -6.34
N ILE A 60 -7.01 -0.10 -7.16
CA ILE A 60 -7.18 1.26 -6.65
C ILE A 60 -8.43 1.30 -5.77
N GLY A 61 -8.31 1.94 -4.60
CA GLY A 61 -9.36 1.97 -3.60
C GLY A 61 -9.22 0.91 -2.50
N ASP A 62 -8.34 -0.07 -2.69
CA ASP A 62 -8.02 -1.00 -1.62
C ASP A 62 -7.29 -0.29 -0.48
N MET A 63 -7.26 -0.92 0.69
CA MET A 63 -6.64 -0.37 1.89
C MET A 63 -5.33 -1.08 2.19
N LEU A 64 -4.32 -0.31 2.57
CA LEU A 64 -2.99 -0.84 2.88
C LEU A 64 -2.49 -0.27 4.20
N LEU A 65 -1.96 -1.15 5.04
CA LEU A 65 -1.40 -0.77 6.34
C LEU A 65 0.08 -1.13 6.40
N ASP A 66 0.88 -0.23 6.97
CA ASP A 66 2.27 -0.48 7.29
C ASP A 66 2.33 -1.40 8.52
N GLY A 67 2.73 -2.64 8.32
CA GLY A 67 2.77 -3.65 9.36
C GLY A 67 1.77 -4.77 9.15
N TYR A 68 1.78 -5.73 10.06
CA TYR A 68 0.83 -6.84 10.05
C TYR A 68 -0.38 -6.53 10.91
N GLU A 69 -1.55 -6.84 10.40
CA GLU A 69 -2.80 -6.70 11.12
C GLU A 69 -3.64 -7.97 10.96
N VAL A 70 -4.13 -8.50 12.07
CA VAL A 70 -4.92 -9.74 12.06
C VAL A 70 -6.40 -9.50 11.76
N SER A 71 -6.86 -8.27 11.82
CA SER A 71 -8.25 -7.92 11.54
C SER A 71 -8.63 -8.28 10.10
N LEU A 72 -9.80 -8.86 9.91
CA LEU A 72 -10.32 -9.14 8.58
C LEU A 72 -10.91 -7.90 7.91
N LEU A 73 -11.08 -6.82 8.65
CA LEU A 73 -11.57 -5.55 8.14
C LEU A 73 -10.48 -4.49 8.24
N PRO A 74 -10.47 -3.52 7.30
CA PRO A 74 -9.49 -2.44 7.37
C PRO A 74 -9.57 -1.68 8.69
N THR A 75 -8.40 -1.33 9.21
CA THR A 75 -8.31 -0.52 10.42
C THR A 75 -8.39 0.97 10.08
N PRO A 76 -8.70 1.86 11.07
CA PRO A 76 -8.73 3.29 10.82
C PRO A 76 -7.40 3.87 10.35
N ASP A 77 -6.28 3.20 10.67
CA ASP A 77 -4.94 3.65 10.28
C ASP A 77 -4.56 3.27 8.85
N ALA A 78 -5.38 2.46 8.17
CA ALA A 78 -5.07 1.98 6.83
C ALA A 78 -5.14 3.13 5.82
N HIS A 79 -4.25 3.09 4.85
CA HIS A 79 -4.19 4.07 3.76
C HIS A 79 -4.95 3.58 2.55
N ILE A 80 -5.51 4.50 1.78
CA ILE A 80 -6.24 4.17 0.57
C ILE A 80 -5.28 4.20 -0.62
N ILE A 81 -5.30 3.14 -1.42
CA ILE A 81 -4.47 3.05 -2.62
C ILE A 81 -5.06 3.96 -3.70
N LYS A 82 -4.24 4.89 -4.19
CA LYS A 82 -4.62 5.84 -5.25
C LYS A 82 -3.97 5.54 -6.58
N GLU A 83 -2.81 4.92 -6.60
CA GLU A 83 -2.08 4.64 -7.82
C GLU A 83 -1.33 3.33 -7.70
N ILE A 84 -1.35 2.54 -8.77
CA ILE A 84 -0.65 1.26 -8.85
C ILE A 84 0.11 1.23 -10.16
N LYS A 85 1.42 0.96 -10.08
CA LYS A 85 2.25 0.69 -11.24
C LYS A 85 2.85 -0.70 -11.11
N GLU A 86 2.74 -1.48 -12.16
CA GLU A 86 3.25 -2.84 -12.20
C GLU A 86 4.59 -2.89 -12.90
N ASN A 87 5.53 -3.65 -12.35
CA ASN A 87 6.82 -3.90 -12.98
C ASN A 87 7.10 -5.40 -12.93
N PHE A 88 6.50 -6.12 -13.88
CA PHE A 88 6.55 -7.58 -13.95
C PHE A 88 7.24 -8.08 -15.22
N SER A 89 7.84 -7.20 -16.01
CA SER A 89 8.56 -7.57 -17.24
C SER A 89 10.04 -7.87 -17.00
N THR A 90 10.42 -8.12 -15.77
CA THR A 90 11.81 -8.41 -15.38
C THR A 90 11.90 -9.78 -14.71
N SER A 91 13.08 -10.14 -14.18
CA SER A 91 13.27 -11.42 -13.51
C SER A 91 12.44 -11.49 -12.23
N ALA A 92 12.06 -12.71 -11.82
CA ALA A 92 11.07 -12.94 -10.76
C ALA A 92 11.42 -12.25 -9.44
N ASN A 93 12.70 -12.19 -9.08
CA ASN A 93 13.13 -11.58 -7.82
C ASN A 93 13.13 -10.04 -7.86
N LEU A 94 12.91 -9.42 -9.03
CA LEU A 94 12.85 -7.98 -9.19
C LEU A 94 11.43 -7.49 -9.50
N ARG A 95 10.49 -8.40 -9.69
CA ARG A 95 9.11 -8.03 -9.99
C ARG A 95 8.45 -7.37 -8.78
N HIS A 96 7.73 -6.30 -9.02
CA HIS A 96 7.13 -5.55 -7.93
C HIS A 96 5.97 -4.67 -8.38
N TYR A 97 5.18 -4.24 -7.41
CA TYR A 97 4.23 -3.14 -7.57
C TYR A 97 4.82 -1.88 -6.94
N ASN A 98 4.65 -0.74 -7.62
CA ASN A 98 4.84 0.58 -7.02
C ASN A 98 3.46 1.15 -6.71
N ILE A 99 3.20 1.43 -5.46
CA ILE A 99 1.88 1.84 -4.99
C ILE A 99 1.99 3.18 -4.28
N MET A 100 1.04 4.07 -4.58
CA MET A 100 0.89 5.31 -3.84
C MET A 100 -0.42 5.30 -3.08
N CYS A 101 -0.35 5.59 -1.79
CA CYS A 101 -1.49 5.63 -0.88
C CYS A 101 -1.62 7.01 -0.24
N VAL A 102 -2.81 7.33 0.17
CA VAL A 102 -3.09 8.55 0.95
C VAL A 102 -3.81 8.23 2.25
#